data_fdae8b2eee5b43e515c629c5d1d86ff5
#
_entry.id   fdae8b2eee5b43e515c629c5d1d86ff5
#
_cell.length_a   1.000
_cell.length_b   1.000
_cell.length_c   1.000
_cell.angle_alpha   90.00
_cell.angle_beta   90.00
_cell.angle_gamma   90.00
#
_symmetry.space_group_name_H-M   'P 1'
#
loop_
_entity.id
_entity.type
_entity.pdbx_description
1 polymer ?
#
loop_
_entity_poly.entity_id
_entity_poly.type
_entity_poly.pdbx_seq_one_letter_code
_entity_poly.pdbx_strand_id
1 'polypeptide(L)'
;MRIAVSACLLGEACRYDGRSKPCARVQELAANGHELVPVCPEVAGGLPTPRTPCEIVRAPWIGSVEAPAADDGTPSFLTSEPHRESNGRSGETKHGRSDSASRDSKARAANERSWAILDASGADRTAAYARGAQAELARAKEAGCELAILKAKSPSCGSGEVYDGTFSGTLVPGWGIAAAAFRDAGIAVIDETADFNRLSRM
;
A
#
# COMPACT_ATOMS: atom_id res chain seq x y z
N MET A 1 23.20 -6.76 1.13
CA MET A 1 21.90 -6.56 1.81
C MET A 1 20.79 -7.25 1.03
N ARG A 2 19.64 -7.46 1.68
CA ARG A 2 18.43 -7.96 1.03
C ARG A 2 17.48 -6.81 0.70
N ILE A 3 17.00 -6.79 -0.53
CA ILE A 3 16.21 -5.69 -1.09
C ILE A 3 14.90 -6.26 -1.65
N ALA A 4 13.77 -5.81 -1.12
CA ALA A 4 12.47 -6.09 -1.71
C ALA A 4 12.33 -5.26 -3.00
N VAL A 5 11.98 -5.88 -4.11
CA VAL A 5 11.89 -5.20 -5.41
C VAL A 5 10.56 -5.50 -6.07
N SER A 6 9.87 -4.47 -6.57
CA SER A 6 8.68 -4.72 -7.39
C SER A 6 9.01 -5.68 -8.53
N ALA A 7 8.34 -6.83 -8.57
CA ALA A 7 8.64 -7.94 -9.49
C ALA A 7 8.64 -7.52 -10.97
N CYS A 8 7.79 -6.55 -11.33
CA CYS A 8 7.76 -6.00 -12.68
C CYS A 8 9.06 -5.26 -13.06
N LEU A 9 9.82 -4.71 -12.10
CA LEU A 9 11.13 -4.09 -12.35
C LEU A 9 12.23 -5.13 -12.61
N LEU A 10 12.01 -6.37 -12.17
CA LEU A 10 12.90 -7.50 -12.44
C LEU A 10 12.56 -8.23 -13.75
N GLY A 11 11.45 -7.87 -14.40
CA GLY A 11 11.05 -8.44 -15.68
C GLY A 11 9.81 -9.33 -15.62
N GLU A 12 9.21 -9.53 -14.45
CA GLU A 12 7.98 -10.32 -14.33
C GLU A 12 6.78 -9.58 -14.95
N ALA A 13 5.97 -10.30 -15.73
CA ALA A 13 4.81 -9.77 -16.42
C ALA A 13 3.59 -9.68 -15.50
N CYS A 14 3.71 -8.95 -14.37
CA CYS A 14 2.71 -8.86 -13.31
C CYS A 14 2.01 -7.50 -13.20
N ARG A 15 2.29 -6.57 -14.12
CA ARG A 15 1.60 -5.27 -14.17
C ARG A 15 0.13 -5.45 -14.56
N TYR A 16 -0.68 -4.40 -14.31
CA TYR A 16 -2.10 -4.39 -14.67
C TYR A 16 -2.36 -4.67 -16.15
N ASP A 17 -1.45 -4.25 -17.04
CA ASP A 17 -1.53 -4.44 -18.49
C ASP A 17 -0.93 -5.80 -18.97
N GLY A 18 -0.56 -6.69 -18.06
CA GLY A 18 0.07 -7.96 -18.37
C GLY A 18 1.53 -7.85 -18.84
N ARG A 19 2.14 -6.68 -18.71
CA ARG A 19 3.53 -6.44 -19.11
C ARG A 19 4.46 -6.40 -17.91
N SER A 20 5.75 -6.36 -18.18
CA SER A 20 6.81 -6.00 -17.24
C SER A 20 7.31 -4.58 -17.50
N LYS A 21 8.16 -4.07 -16.62
CA LYS A 21 8.92 -2.84 -16.81
C LYS A 21 10.33 -3.02 -16.23
N PRO A 22 11.17 -3.87 -16.84
CA PRO A 22 12.50 -4.15 -16.31
C PRO A 22 13.32 -2.87 -16.20
N CYS A 23 14.04 -2.73 -15.09
CA CYS A 23 14.94 -1.63 -14.81
C CYS A 23 16.37 -2.18 -14.68
N ALA A 24 17.21 -1.92 -15.67
CA ALA A 24 18.58 -2.45 -15.71
C ALA A 24 19.36 -2.09 -14.44
N ARG A 25 19.28 -0.81 -14.00
CA ARG A 25 19.96 -0.35 -12.78
C ARG A 25 19.55 -1.11 -11.53
N VAL A 26 18.27 -1.53 -11.44
CA VAL A 26 17.78 -2.35 -10.32
C VAL A 26 18.32 -3.78 -10.45
N GLN A 27 18.32 -4.34 -11.65
CA GLN A 27 18.83 -5.69 -11.90
C GLN A 27 20.34 -5.80 -11.65
N GLU A 28 21.10 -4.74 -11.95
CA GLU A 28 22.55 -4.65 -11.69
C GLU A 28 22.89 -4.77 -10.19
N LEU A 29 21.97 -4.45 -9.28
CA LEU A 29 22.21 -4.63 -7.85
C LEU A 29 22.48 -6.09 -7.46
N ALA A 30 21.90 -7.05 -8.19
CA ALA A 30 22.21 -8.46 -7.97
C ALA A 30 23.68 -8.79 -8.32
N ALA A 31 24.20 -8.22 -9.41
CA ALA A 31 25.61 -8.37 -9.79
C ALA A 31 26.57 -7.71 -8.77
N ASN A 32 26.08 -6.70 -8.05
CA ASN A 32 26.79 -6.00 -6.98
C ASN A 32 26.69 -6.70 -5.61
N GLY A 33 26.19 -7.95 -5.58
CA GLY A 33 26.14 -8.77 -4.37
C GLY A 33 24.91 -8.54 -3.48
N HIS A 34 23.88 -7.85 -3.95
CA HIS A 34 22.62 -7.74 -3.24
C HIS A 34 21.68 -8.90 -3.59
N GLU A 35 20.93 -9.38 -2.61
CA GLU A 35 19.85 -10.36 -2.80
C GLU A 35 18.55 -9.62 -3.09
N LEU A 36 17.97 -9.83 -4.27
CA LEU A 36 16.74 -9.18 -4.69
C LEU A 36 15.54 -10.10 -4.42
N VAL A 37 14.61 -9.66 -3.60
CA VAL A 37 13.39 -10.38 -3.23
C VAL A 37 12.22 -9.78 -4.04
N PRO A 38 11.71 -10.47 -5.08
CA PRO A 38 10.63 -9.95 -5.90
C PRO A 38 9.33 -9.88 -5.09
N VAL A 39 8.62 -8.76 -5.18
CA VAL A 39 7.32 -8.54 -4.53
C VAL A 39 6.31 -7.99 -5.53
N CYS A 40 5.07 -8.50 -5.50
CA CYS A 40 3.96 -7.93 -6.25
C CYS A 40 2.68 -7.93 -5.41
N PRO A 41 2.42 -6.86 -4.64
CA PRO A 41 1.29 -6.80 -3.74
C PRO A 41 -0.07 -7.00 -4.43
N GLU A 42 -0.21 -6.58 -5.67
CA GLU A 42 -1.46 -6.73 -6.42
C GLU A 42 -1.74 -8.21 -6.74
N VAL A 43 -0.73 -8.96 -7.17
CA VAL A 43 -0.86 -10.41 -7.41
C VAL A 43 -1.02 -11.17 -6.09
N ALA A 44 -0.25 -10.83 -5.06
CA ALA A 44 -0.36 -11.44 -3.73
C ALA A 44 -1.74 -11.17 -3.09
N GLY A 45 -2.38 -10.06 -3.42
CA GLY A 45 -3.75 -9.74 -3.02
C GLY A 45 -4.84 -10.49 -3.79
N GLY A 46 -4.45 -11.34 -4.75
CA GLY A 46 -5.38 -12.15 -5.55
C GLY A 46 -5.93 -11.44 -6.78
N LEU A 47 -5.33 -10.33 -7.20
CA LEU A 47 -5.76 -9.66 -8.44
C LEU A 47 -5.19 -10.38 -9.67
N PRO A 48 -5.98 -10.55 -10.73
CA PRO A 48 -5.52 -11.21 -11.96
C PRO A 48 -4.51 -10.36 -12.73
N THR A 49 -3.82 -10.99 -13.66
CA THR A 49 -2.99 -10.32 -14.65
C THR A 49 -3.40 -10.82 -16.05
N PRO A 50 -3.85 -9.96 -16.96
CA PRO A 50 -4.06 -8.51 -16.80
C PRO A 50 -5.30 -8.16 -15.94
N ARG A 51 -5.42 -6.89 -15.55
CA ARG A 51 -6.54 -6.35 -14.77
C ARG A 51 -6.83 -4.90 -15.12
N THR A 52 -8.00 -4.42 -14.74
CA THR A 52 -8.38 -3.00 -14.90
C THR A 52 -7.44 -2.13 -14.05
N PRO A 53 -6.94 -1.01 -14.58
CA PRO A 53 -6.12 -0.09 -13.82
C PRO A 53 -6.89 0.46 -12.61
N CYS A 54 -6.18 0.66 -11.51
CA CYS A 54 -6.74 1.18 -10.26
C CYS A 54 -6.02 2.46 -9.84
N GLU A 55 -6.74 3.33 -9.13
CA GLU A 55 -6.18 4.53 -8.50
C GLU A 55 -6.67 4.68 -7.06
N ILE A 56 -5.95 5.47 -6.26
CA ILE A 56 -6.35 5.81 -4.89
C ILE A 56 -7.30 7.00 -4.96
N VAL A 57 -8.56 6.76 -4.68
CA VAL A 57 -9.60 7.79 -4.62
C VAL A 57 -9.75 8.28 -3.19
N ARG A 58 -9.79 9.60 -2.98
CA ARG A 58 -9.95 10.24 -1.66
C ARG A 58 -11.33 10.87 -1.52
N ALA A 59 -11.82 11.05 -0.28
CA ALA A 59 -13.06 11.76 -0.04
C ALA A 59 -13.02 13.18 -0.71
N PRO A 60 -14.14 13.66 -1.28
CA PRO A 60 -15.55 13.32 -0.98
C PRO A 60 -16.16 12.24 -1.88
N TRP A 61 -15.41 11.60 -2.77
CA TRP A 61 -15.92 10.65 -3.79
C TRP A 61 -16.37 9.30 -3.22
N ILE A 62 -16.02 8.99 -1.98
CA ILE A 62 -16.27 7.67 -1.36
C ILE A 62 -17.75 7.46 -0.97
N GLY A 63 -18.57 8.50 -0.96
CA GLY A 63 -19.97 8.45 -0.50
C GLY A 63 -20.92 7.59 -1.34
N SER A 64 -20.48 7.03 -2.46
CA SER A 64 -21.30 6.24 -3.39
C SER A 64 -20.92 4.76 -3.45
N VAL A 65 -19.88 4.32 -2.75
CA VAL A 65 -19.40 2.94 -2.78
C VAL A 65 -19.86 2.23 -1.52
N GLU A 66 -20.75 1.23 -1.67
CA GLU A 66 -21.06 0.34 -0.55
C GLU A 66 -19.79 -0.35 -0.08
N ALA A 67 -19.41 -0.09 1.17
CA ALA A 67 -18.24 -0.73 1.76
C ALA A 67 -18.48 -2.24 1.84
N PRO A 68 -17.55 -3.10 1.38
CA PRO A 68 -17.67 -4.53 1.57
C PRO A 68 -17.73 -4.83 3.08
N ALA A 69 -18.57 -5.78 3.46
CA ALA A 69 -18.73 -6.21 4.85
C ALA A 69 -17.35 -6.57 5.45
N ALA A 70 -17.00 -5.87 6.52
CA ALA A 70 -15.70 -6.02 7.15
C ALA A 70 -15.60 -7.34 7.92
N ASP A 71 -14.97 -8.31 7.30
CA ASP A 71 -14.26 -9.38 8.02
C ASP A 71 -12.81 -9.32 7.57
N ASP A 72 -12.01 -8.44 8.25
CA ASP A 72 -10.90 -8.08 7.47
C ASP A 72 -9.70 -7.70 8.24
N GLY A 73 -9.20 -8.18 9.05
CA GLY A 73 -7.82 -7.90 9.47
C GLY A 73 -7.19 -6.64 8.80
N THR A 74 -7.98 -5.55 8.66
CA THR A 74 -7.48 -4.29 8.09
C THR A 74 -6.33 -3.79 8.95
N PRO A 75 -5.14 -3.57 8.41
CA PRO A 75 -3.99 -3.18 9.20
C PRO A 75 -4.19 -1.82 9.87
N SER A 76 -3.70 -1.67 11.09
CA SER A 76 -3.79 -0.43 11.87
C SER A 76 -3.15 0.78 11.15
N PHE A 77 -2.17 0.55 10.27
CA PHE A 77 -1.53 1.62 9.48
C PHE A 77 -2.49 2.24 8.43
N LEU A 78 -3.58 1.56 8.08
CA LEU A 78 -4.61 2.08 7.17
C LEU A 78 -5.66 2.93 7.90
N THR A 79 -5.66 2.93 9.22
CA THR A 79 -6.65 3.61 10.06
C THR A 79 -6.08 4.79 10.85
N SER A 80 -4.77 5.04 10.82
CA SER A 80 -4.15 6.10 11.59
C SER A 80 -4.29 7.47 10.90
N GLU A 81 -5.06 8.35 11.53
CA GLU A 81 -5.03 9.79 11.30
C GLU A 81 -3.66 10.39 11.67
N PRO A 82 -3.24 11.50 11.02
CA PRO A 82 -2.05 12.21 11.46
C PRO A 82 -2.25 12.71 12.90
N HIS A 83 -1.32 12.37 13.79
CA HIS A 83 -1.32 12.76 15.20
C HIS A 83 -1.62 14.24 15.39
N ARG A 84 -2.80 14.55 15.92
CA ARG A 84 -3.09 15.80 16.60
C ARG A 84 -2.75 15.59 18.08
N GLU A 85 -1.71 16.22 18.56
CA GLU A 85 -1.44 16.31 20.00
C GLU A 85 -2.62 16.97 20.68
N SER A 86 -3.34 16.27 21.52
CA SER A 86 -4.31 16.83 22.45
C SER A 86 -3.81 16.67 23.89
N ASN A 87 -3.52 17.80 24.48
CA ASN A 87 -3.18 18.01 25.88
C ASN A 87 -4.32 17.53 26.79
N GLY A 88 -3.97 16.80 27.86
CA GLY A 88 -4.89 16.13 28.75
C GLY A 88 -5.78 17.02 29.58
N ARG A 89 -6.89 16.45 30.01
CA ARG A 89 -7.47 16.67 31.36
C ARG A 89 -8.33 15.47 31.77
N SER A 90 -8.03 14.99 32.94
CA SER A 90 -8.69 13.93 33.70
C SER A 90 -10.12 14.27 34.12
N GLY A 91 -11.01 13.26 34.17
CA GLY A 91 -12.33 13.33 34.79
C GLY A 91 -13.00 11.98 34.82
N GLU A 92 -12.95 11.29 35.98
CA GLU A 92 -13.69 10.06 36.26
C GLU A 92 -15.20 10.33 36.34
N THR A 93 -16.03 9.44 35.79
CA THR A 93 -17.25 8.94 36.47
C THR A 93 -17.72 7.61 35.86
N LYS A 94 -17.96 6.65 36.74
CA LYS A 94 -18.54 5.32 36.50
C LYS A 94 -20.04 5.45 36.18
N HIS A 95 -20.57 4.60 35.27
CA HIS A 95 -21.74 3.72 35.48
C HIS A 95 -21.99 2.91 34.20
N GLY A 96 -22.22 1.60 34.39
CA GLY A 96 -22.40 0.64 33.33
C GLY A 96 -23.74 0.67 32.60
N ARG A 97 -23.72 0.09 31.40
CA ARG A 97 -24.83 -0.67 30.78
C ARG A 97 -24.39 -1.29 29.45
N SER A 98 -24.45 -2.64 29.41
CA SER A 98 -24.98 -3.55 28.36
C SER A 98 -24.63 -3.36 26.88
N ASP A 99 -23.90 -4.23 26.37
CA ASP A 99 -23.80 -5.14 25.20
C ASP A 99 -24.58 -4.87 23.88
N SER A 100 -24.90 -3.64 23.53
CA SER A 100 -25.41 -3.30 22.18
C SER A 100 -24.44 -2.43 21.36
N ALA A 101 -23.35 -1.96 21.97
CA ALA A 101 -22.43 -0.98 21.36
C ALA A 101 -21.42 -1.58 20.37
N SER A 102 -21.27 -2.92 20.29
CA SER A 102 -20.21 -3.54 19.48
C SER A 102 -20.54 -3.69 17.99
N ARG A 103 -21.82 -3.66 17.62
CA ARG A 103 -22.24 -3.75 16.20
C ARG A 103 -22.26 -2.40 15.51
N ASP A 104 -22.66 -1.35 16.22
CA ASP A 104 -22.71 0.02 15.68
C ASP A 104 -21.33 0.66 15.50
N SER A 105 -20.33 0.27 16.31
CA SER A 105 -18.98 0.78 16.19
C SER A 105 -18.25 0.22 14.95
N LYS A 106 -18.50 -1.03 14.56
CA LYS A 106 -17.95 -1.63 13.33
C LYS A 106 -18.54 -1.01 12.06
N ALA A 107 -19.85 -0.74 12.05
CA ALA A 107 -20.51 -0.08 10.93
C ALA A 107 -20.09 1.38 10.77
N ARG A 108 -19.80 2.09 11.87
CA ARG A 108 -19.25 3.46 11.85
C ARG A 108 -17.83 3.52 11.30
N ALA A 109 -16.94 2.61 11.68
CA ALA A 109 -15.57 2.57 11.19
C ALA A 109 -15.48 2.31 9.67
N ALA A 110 -16.43 1.57 9.09
CA ALA A 110 -16.52 1.36 7.65
C ALA A 110 -16.96 2.63 6.89
N ASN A 111 -17.67 3.54 7.54
CA ASN A 111 -18.18 4.78 6.94
C ASN A 111 -17.23 5.99 7.12
N GLU A 112 -16.10 5.82 7.81
CA GLU A 112 -15.11 6.89 8.06
C GLU A 112 -13.85 6.76 7.20
N ARG A 113 -13.83 5.84 6.24
CA ARG A 113 -12.70 5.69 5.35
C ARG A 113 -12.59 6.90 4.42
N SER A 114 -11.54 7.69 4.59
CA SER A 114 -11.29 8.89 3.78
C SER A 114 -10.69 8.59 2.39
N TRP A 115 -10.48 7.31 2.05
CA TRP A 115 -9.90 6.86 0.78
C TRP A 115 -10.33 5.42 0.44
N ALA A 116 -10.31 5.09 -0.85
CA ALA A 116 -10.51 3.74 -1.38
C ALA A 116 -9.60 3.50 -2.60
N ILE A 117 -9.37 2.26 -2.99
CA ILE A 117 -8.78 1.93 -4.28
C ILE A 117 -9.91 1.46 -5.19
N LEU A 118 -10.20 2.26 -6.20
CA LEU A 118 -11.19 1.93 -7.21
C LEU A 118 -10.49 1.55 -8.50
N ASP A 119 -11.06 0.60 -9.24
CA ASP A 119 -10.67 0.39 -10.63
C ASP A 119 -11.43 1.36 -11.56
N ALA A 120 -11.01 1.45 -12.82
CA ALA A 120 -11.60 2.36 -13.79
C ALA A 120 -13.09 2.07 -14.10
N SER A 121 -13.64 0.94 -13.64
CA SER A 121 -15.09 0.67 -13.69
C SER A 121 -15.82 1.11 -12.42
N GLY A 122 -15.11 1.62 -11.42
CA GLY A 122 -15.64 2.04 -10.12
C GLY A 122 -15.73 0.91 -9.08
N ALA A 123 -15.25 -0.29 -9.39
CA ALA A 123 -15.27 -1.39 -8.42
C ALA A 123 -14.20 -1.21 -7.33
N ASP A 124 -14.59 -1.40 -6.07
CA ASP A 124 -13.68 -1.30 -4.91
C ASP A 124 -12.73 -2.51 -4.87
N ARG A 125 -11.44 -2.23 -4.89
CA ARG A 125 -10.34 -3.20 -4.80
C ARG A 125 -9.52 -3.04 -3.51
N THR A 126 -9.95 -2.17 -2.61
CA THR A 126 -9.20 -1.81 -1.40
C THR A 126 -8.79 -3.03 -0.58
N ALA A 127 -9.70 -3.97 -0.34
CA ALA A 127 -9.42 -5.18 0.44
C ALA A 127 -8.34 -6.06 -0.23
N ALA A 128 -8.36 -6.19 -1.55
CA ALA A 128 -7.33 -6.96 -2.28
C ALA A 128 -5.96 -6.30 -2.14
N TYR A 129 -5.88 -4.98 -2.31
CA TYR A 129 -4.64 -4.22 -2.15
C TYR A 129 -4.09 -4.31 -0.72
N ALA A 130 -4.97 -4.22 0.29
CA ALA A 130 -4.58 -4.34 1.70
C ALA A 130 -4.01 -5.73 2.01
N ARG A 131 -4.69 -6.81 1.60
CA ARG A 131 -4.18 -8.18 1.77
C ARG A 131 -2.82 -8.37 1.11
N GLY A 132 -2.67 -7.90 -0.12
CA GLY A 132 -1.42 -8.05 -0.85
C GLY A 132 -0.27 -7.24 -0.24
N ALA A 133 -0.53 -6.04 0.25
CA ALA A 133 0.45 -5.23 0.95
C ALA A 133 0.96 -5.94 2.22
N GLN A 134 0.05 -6.53 2.99
CA GLN A 134 0.41 -7.31 4.19
C GLN A 134 1.21 -8.57 3.86
N ALA A 135 0.76 -9.34 2.87
CA ALA A 135 1.43 -10.58 2.48
C ALA A 135 2.88 -10.31 2.04
N GLU A 136 3.10 -9.29 1.22
CA GLU A 136 4.44 -8.96 0.74
C GLU A 136 5.30 -8.28 1.80
N LEU A 137 4.71 -7.50 2.70
CA LEU A 137 5.43 -6.98 3.87
C LEU A 137 5.91 -8.12 4.78
N ALA A 138 5.05 -9.09 5.07
CA ALA A 138 5.41 -10.25 5.88
C ALA A 138 6.56 -11.03 5.24
N ARG A 139 6.48 -11.29 3.93
CA ARG A 139 7.52 -11.94 3.14
C ARG A 139 8.84 -11.17 3.14
N ALA A 140 8.79 -9.85 2.98
CA ALA A 140 9.98 -9.01 3.02
C ALA A 140 10.64 -9.01 4.41
N LYS A 141 9.85 -8.98 5.48
CA LYS A 141 10.36 -9.09 6.86
C LYS A 141 10.98 -10.46 7.14
N GLU A 142 10.33 -11.54 6.72
CA GLU A 142 10.86 -12.90 6.86
C GLU A 142 12.18 -13.07 6.09
N ALA A 143 12.27 -12.49 4.90
CA ALA A 143 13.51 -12.44 4.13
C ALA A 143 14.58 -11.52 4.74
N GLY A 144 14.26 -10.70 5.74
CA GLY A 144 15.18 -9.73 6.32
C GLY A 144 15.54 -8.59 5.37
N CYS A 145 14.58 -8.10 4.58
CA CYS A 145 14.79 -6.95 3.71
C CYS A 145 14.96 -5.66 4.50
N GLU A 146 15.98 -4.89 4.19
CA GLU A 146 16.31 -3.60 4.81
C GLU A 146 15.87 -2.41 3.96
N LEU A 147 15.70 -2.64 2.65
CA LEU A 147 15.31 -1.67 1.65
C LEU A 147 14.21 -2.25 0.75
N ALA A 148 13.32 -1.41 0.27
CA ALA A 148 12.37 -1.74 -0.78
C ALA A 148 12.54 -0.77 -1.97
N ILE A 149 12.75 -1.31 -3.18
CA ILE A 149 12.77 -0.55 -4.42
C ILE A 149 11.47 -0.86 -5.15
N LEU A 150 10.54 0.06 -5.09
CA LEU A 150 9.18 -0.15 -5.53
C LEU A 150 8.86 0.63 -6.81
N LYS A 151 7.86 0.15 -7.56
CA LYS A 151 7.44 0.77 -8.81
C LYS A 151 6.76 2.13 -8.55
N ALA A 152 7.36 3.22 -9.03
CA ALA A 152 6.83 4.56 -8.92
C ALA A 152 5.38 4.69 -9.44
N LYS A 153 4.61 5.58 -8.83
CA LYS A 153 3.26 6.03 -9.26
C LYS A 153 2.15 4.97 -9.16
N SER A 154 2.47 3.73 -8.74
CA SER A 154 1.46 2.69 -8.56
C SER A 154 0.62 2.94 -7.31
N PRO A 155 -0.70 2.65 -7.31
CA PRO A 155 -1.53 2.72 -6.11
C PRO A 155 -1.11 1.73 -5.02
N SER A 156 -0.31 0.71 -5.38
CA SER A 156 0.29 -0.24 -4.45
C SER A 156 1.71 0.19 -4.04
N CYS A 157 2.57 0.41 -5.00
CA CYS A 157 4.03 0.52 -4.84
C CYS A 157 4.57 1.96 -4.88
N GLY A 158 3.77 2.96 -5.29
CA GLY A 158 4.25 4.33 -5.48
C GLY A 158 4.80 4.95 -4.21
N SER A 159 5.96 5.60 -4.29
CA SER A 159 6.60 6.31 -3.19
C SER A 159 6.79 7.79 -3.58
N GLY A 160 6.18 8.68 -2.79
CA GLY A 160 6.24 10.14 -3.02
C GLY A 160 5.15 10.69 -3.93
N GLU A 161 4.77 10.00 -5.01
CA GLU A 161 3.70 10.41 -5.92
C GLU A 161 2.82 9.22 -6.32
N VAL A 162 1.52 9.48 -6.41
CA VAL A 162 0.49 8.54 -6.92
C VAL A 162 -0.51 9.30 -7.80
N TYR A 163 -1.30 8.58 -8.58
CA TYR A 163 -2.41 9.19 -9.33
C TYR A 163 -3.52 9.66 -8.38
N ASP A 164 -4.22 10.73 -8.77
CA ASP A 164 -5.16 11.49 -7.93
C ASP A 164 -6.54 10.82 -7.76
N GLY A 165 -6.79 9.70 -8.42
CA GLY A 165 -8.05 8.98 -8.37
C GLY A 165 -9.07 9.39 -9.42
N THR A 166 -8.72 10.31 -10.32
CA THR A 166 -9.63 10.76 -11.39
C THR A 166 -9.43 10.03 -12.72
N PHE A 167 -8.45 9.15 -12.80
CA PHE A 167 -8.04 8.45 -14.05
C PHE A 167 -7.65 9.41 -15.19
N SER A 168 -7.30 10.65 -14.86
CA SER A 168 -6.85 11.69 -15.81
C SER A 168 -5.35 11.65 -16.09
N GLY A 169 -4.60 10.85 -15.34
CA GLY A 169 -3.14 10.83 -15.38
C GLY A 169 -2.47 11.92 -14.51
N THR A 170 -3.25 12.66 -13.74
CA THR A 170 -2.75 13.67 -12.80
C THR A 170 -2.07 13.00 -11.60
N LEU A 171 -0.89 13.52 -11.22
CA LEU A 171 -0.13 13.04 -10.07
C LEU A 171 -0.28 13.99 -8.88
N VAL A 172 -0.33 13.40 -7.69
CA VAL A 172 -0.36 14.12 -6.42
C VAL A 172 0.64 13.51 -5.44
N PRO A 173 1.16 14.28 -4.48
CA PRO A 173 1.96 13.72 -3.40
C PRO A 173 1.19 12.63 -2.65
N GLY A 174 1.83 11.47 -2.46
CA GLY A 174 1.17 10.34 -1.80
C GLY A 174 1.99 9.07 -1.85
N TRP A 175 1.46 8.04 -1.17
CA TRP A 175 2.08 6.74 -1.06
C TRP A 175 1.09 5.66 -1.46
N GLY A 176 1.56 4.70 -2.23
CA GLY A 176 0.84 3.45 -2.47
C GLY A 176 0.74 2.63 -1.19
N ILE A 177 -0.28 1.79 -1.10
CA ILE A 177 -0.60 1.06 0.16
C ILE A 177 0.54 0.18 0.63
N ALA A 178 1.18 -0.57 -0.25
CA ALA A 178 2.32 -1.41 0.12
C ALA A 178 3.55 -0.55 0.46
N ALA A 179 3.82 0.50 -0.31
CA ALA A 179 4.92 1.41 -0.01
C ALA A 179 4.78 2.06 1.37
N ALA A 180 3.58 2.50 1.74
CA ALA A 180 3.28 3.01 3.08
C ALA A 180 3.49 1.94 4.15
N ALA A 181 3.00 0.71 3.92
CA ALA A 181 3.16 -0.40 4.86
C ALA A 181 4.63 -0.76 5.12
N PHE A 182 5.46 -0.78 4.08
CA PHE A 182 6.89 -1.04 4.21
C PHE A 182 7.58 0.06 5.00
N ARG A 183 7.32 1.33 4.67
CA ARG A 183 7.85 2.49 5.39
C ARG A 183 7.47 2.47 6.87
N ASP A 184 6.19 2.26 7.18
CA ASP A 184 5.66 2.28 8.55
C ASP A 184 6.19 1.09 9.38
N ALA A 185 6.62 0.03 8.70
CA ALA A 185 7.32 -1.10 9.31
C ALA A 185 8.83 -0.89 9.50
N GLY A 186 9.36 0.28 9.14
CA GLY A 186 10.78 0.63 9.28
C GLY A 186 11.68 0.15 8.14
N ILE A 187 11.11 -0.38 7.04
CA ILE A 187 11.87 -0.72 5.82
C ILE A 187 11.99 0.56 4.99
N ALA A 188 13.22 0.96 4.65
CA ALA A 188 13.43 2.11 3.78
C ALA A 188 12.78 1.88 2.41
N VAL A 189 12.10 2.89 1.87
CA VAL A 189 11.40 2.77 0.57
C VAL A 189 11.90 3.84 -0.40
N ILE A 190 12.31 3.41 -1.57
CA ILE A 190 12.64 4.25 -2.73
C ILE A 190 11.95 3.68 -3.98
N ASP A 191 11.97 4.39 -5.08
CA ASP A 191 11.49 3.88 -6.35
C ASP A 191 12.61 3.74 -7.40
N GLU A 192 12.26 3.23 -8.57
CA GLU A 192 13.21 2.96 -9.65
C GLU A 192 13.84 4.23 -10.25
N THR A 193 13.39 5.42 -9.86
CA THR A 193 13.96 6.68 -10.32
C THR A 193 15.06 7.24 -9.43
N ALA A 194 15.19 6.66 -8.21
CA ALA A 194 16.20 7.08 -7.24
C ALA A 194 17.63 6.88 -7.75
N ASP A 195 18.56 7.58 -7.14
CA ASP A 195 20.00 7.39 -7.39
C ASP A 195 20.53 6.20 -6.56
N PHE A 196 20.93 5.14 -7.25
CA PHE A 196 21.48 3.92 -6.64
C PHE A 196 23.00 3.96 -6.40
N ASN A 197 23.69 5.06 -6.72
CA ASN A 197 25.15 5.15 -6.59
C ASN A 197 25.65 4.92 -5.17
N ARG A 198 24.80 5.21 -4.17
CA ARG A 198 25.13 4.92 -2.76
C ARG A 198 25.01 3.44 -2.40
N LEU A 199 24.11 2.69 -3.05
CA LEU A 199 23.91 1.27 -2.81
C LEU A 199 25.04 0.42 -3.43
N SER A 200 25.63 0.90 -4.52
CA SER A 200 26.74 0.21 -5.21
C SER A 200 28.07 0.26 -4.45
N ARG A 201 28.13 1.00 -3.35
CA ARG A 201 29.36 1.21 -2.55
C ARG A 201 29.28 0.59 -1.13
N MET A 202 28.20 -0.08 -0.82
CA MET A 202 28.00 -0.82 0.45
C MET A 202 28.18 -2.31 0.25
#